data_204595bb8f064dc07270b758504320ea
#
_entry.id   204595bb8f064dc07270b758504320ea
#
_cell.length_a   1.000
_cell.length_b   1.000
_cell.length_c   1.000
_cell.angle_alpha   90.00
_cell.angle_beta   90.00
_cell.angle_gamma   90.00
#
_symmetry.space_group_name_H-M   'P 1'
#
loop_
_entity.id
_entity.type
_entity.pdbx_description
1 polymer ?
#
loop_
_entity_poly.entity_id
_entity_poly.type
_entity_poly.pdbx_seq_one_letter_code
_entity_poly.pdbx_strand_id
1 'polypeptide(L)'
;MQIINTIAHETIWGGEKLTPYTDVKSNKIGHLYSLVSNGEYESKILNGKYRGQLFKQYFDENKKRLNLNNYQEFPFVLALVDASDDLSLQVHPNDKIAKELEKTDFGKNESWYFIDAPKSGKIYAGCKAKTAEELKEKVSNGEYEAIIDYLEVTNGDYVYIEAGTMHAMAAGSFVYEIEENCNATYRVYDFDRVDVHGNKRPLQTENALKAIDVNKKAKAQKYNEEKVERLYSTKLFRNISSYTNNSETLECLTIIEGEDIIENYKIQKGTTIVLEPKETVELNNIDFIVSRPII
;
A
#
# COMPACT_ATOMS: atom_id res chain seq x y z
N MET A 1 -21.83 8.54 2.75
CA MET A 1 -20.79 7.82 3.53
C MET A 1 -20.93 6.34 3.23
N GLN A 2 -19.81 5.68 2.89
CA GLN A 2 -19.75 4.25 2.60
C GLN A 2 -18.69 3.59 3.48
N ILE A 3 -19.04 2.51 4.19
CA ILE A 3 -18.13 1.68 4.97
C ILE A 3 -17.65 0.53 4.08
N ILE A 4 -16.35 0.33 4.00
CA ILE A 4 -15.73 -0.65 3.11
C ILE A 4 -15.33 -1.89 3.93
N ASN A 5 -15.58 -3.10 3.36
CA ASN A 5 -15.08 -4.32 3.98
C ASN A 5 -13.56 -4.43 3.85
N THR A 6 -12.92 -4.97 4.85
CA THR A 6 -11.52 -5.37 4.76
C THR A 6 -11.37 -6.74 4.10
N ILE A 7 -10.22 -6.97 3.44
CA ILE A 7 -9.87 -8.27 2.85
C ILE A 7 -8.49 -8.67 3.36
N ALA A 8 -8.42 -9.77 4.11
CA ALA A 8 -7.16 -10.29 4.59
C ALA A 8 -6.50 -11.18 3.54
N HIS A 9 -5.19 -11.02 3.36
CA HIS A 9 -4.36 -11.82 2.47
C HIS A 9 -3.19 -12.43 3.23
N GLU A 10 -3.10 -13.76 3.19
CA GLU A 10 -2.01 -14.52 3.81
C GLU A 10 -0.76 -14.49 2.94
N THR A 11 0.39 -14.32 3.57
CA THR A 11 1.69 -14.33 2.89
C THR A 11 2.70 -15.13 3.68
N ILE A 12 3.79 -15.56 3.03
CA ILE A 12 4.85 -16.33 3.71
C ILE A 12 5.61 -15.52 4.77
N TRP A 13 5.56 -14.18 4.66
CA TRP A 13 6.22 -13.21 5.54
C TRP A 13 5.26 -12.50 6.49
N GLY A 14 3.94 -12.76 6.37
CA GLY A 14 2.91 -12.15 7.20
C GLY A 14 3.02 -12.52 8.68
N GLY A 15 2.36 -11.73 9.51
CA GLY A 15 2.37 -11.85 10.96
C GLY A 15 0.99 -11.95 11.58
N GLU A 16 0.93 -11.74 12.91
CA GLU A 16 -0.28 -11.88 13.72
C GLU A 16 -0.94 -10.55 14.09
N LYS A 17 -0.27 -9.39 13.82
CA LYS A 17 -0.77 -8.07 14.24
C LYS A 17 -2.11 -7.71 13.59
N LEU A 18 -2.39 -8.25 12.39
CA LEU A 18 -3.63 -8.01 11.66
C LEU A 18 -4.77 -8.98 12.03
N THR A 19 -4.47 -10.10 12.69
CA THR A 19 -5.46 -11.13 13.08
C THR A 19 -6.65 -10.58 13.89
N PRO A 20 -6.49 -9.61 14.83
CA PRO A 20 -7.61 -9.06 15.58
C PRO A 20 -8.62 -8.25 14.74
N TYR A 21 -8.26 -7.85 13.54
CA TYR A 21 -9.03 -6.93 12.68
C TYR A 21 -9.72 -7.63 11.50
N THR A 22 -9.72 -8.96 11.49
CA THR A 22 -10.34 -9.79 10.45
C THR A 22 -10.94 -11.07 11.04
N ASP A 23 -11.87 -11.69 10.32
CA ASP A 23 -12.43 -13.00 10.68
C ASP A 23 -11.55 -14.17 10.23
N VAL A 24 -10.49 -13.90 9.46
CA VAL A 24 -9.55 -14.92 8.99
C VAL A 24 -8.69 -15.41 10.16
N LYS A 25 -8.74 -16.70 10.43
CA LYS A 25 -7.97 -17.37 11.50
C LYS A 25 -6.61 -17.78 10.96
N SER A 26 -5.65 -16.84 10.94
CA SER A 26 -4.29 -17.09 10.48
C SER A 26 -3.29 -16.29 11.30
N ASN A 27 -2.09 -16.82 11.43
CA ASN A 27 -0.93 -16.14 12.01
C ASN A 27 0.05 -15.64 10.92
N LYS A 28 -0.41 -15.59 9.67
CA LYS A 28 0.39 -15.21 8.51
C LYS A 28 -0.32 -14.20 7.60
N ILE A 29 -1.04 -13.26 8.20
CA ILE A 29 -1.72 -12.20 7.45
C ILE A 29 -0.68 -11.12 7.14
N GLY A 30 -0.29 -11.01 5.87
CA GLY A 30 0.66 -10.01 5.41
C GLY A 30 -0.02 -8.68 5.07
N HIS A 31 -1.18 -8.74 4.40
CA HIS A 31 -1.97 -7.57 4.06
C HIS A 31 -3.39 -7.66 4.65
N LEU A 32 -3.87 -6.54 5.15
CA LEU A 32 -5.29 -6.27 5.36
C LEU A 32 -5.67 -5.14 4.41
N TYR A 33 -6.18 -5.48 3.24
CA TYR A 33 -6.65 -4.47 2.29
C TYR A 33 -7.83 -3.72 2.89
N SER A 34 -7.65 -2.43 3.05
CA SER A 34 -8.63 -1.48 3.60
C SER A 34 -9.53 -0.91 2.52
N LEU A 35 -9.00 -0.80 1.29
CA LEU A 35 -9.72 -0.50 0.06
C LEU A 35 -8.92 -1.05 -1.11
N VAL A 36 -9.48 -1.95 -1.89
CA VAL A 36 -8.84 -2.54 -3.07
C VAL A 36 -9.85 -2.77 -4.18
N SER A 37 -9.41 -2.50 -5.41
CA SER A 37 -10.18 -2.73 -6.63
C SER A 37 -9.19 -2.89 -7.78
N ASN A 38 -8.54 -4.07 -7.86
CA ASN A 38 -7.41 -4.31 -8.76
C ASN A 38 -7.60 -5.55 -9.66
N GLY A 39 -8.85 -6.08 -9.70
CA GLY A 39 -9.21 -7.26 -10.49
C GLY A 39 -8.93 -8.60 -9.80
N GLU A 40 -7.94 -8.67 -8.89
CA GLU A 40 -7.67 -9.85 -8.06
C GLU A 40 -8.49 -9.79 -6.78
N TYR A 41 -8.51 -8.63 -6.13
CA TYR A 41 -9.30 -8.34 -4.93
C TYR A 41 -10.26 -7.19 -5.21
N GLU A 42 -11.49 -7.32 -4.70
CA GLU A 42 -12.54 -6.33 -4.90
C GLU A 42 -13.28 -6.03 -3.60
N SER A 43 -13.09 -4.83 -3.09
CA SER A 43 -13.79 -4.32 -1.91
C SER A 43 -15.28 -4.14 -2.17
N LYS A 44 -16.09 -4.37 -1.14
CA LYS A 44 -17.54 -4.19 -1.13
C LYS A 44 -17.96 -3.09 -0.17
N ILE A 45 -19.01 -2.40 -0.50
CA ILE A 45 -19.66 -1.44 0.38
C ILE A 45 -20.61 -2.19 1.32
N LEU A 46 -20.48 -1.92 2.62
CA LEU A 46 -21.24 -2.63 3.66
C LEU A 46 -22.58 -2.00 4.01
N ASN A 47 -22.75 -0.69 3.79
CA ASN A 47 -23.90 0.08 4.30
C ASN A 47 -24.62 0.92 3.23
N GLY A 48 -25.71 1.56 3.64
CA GLY A 48 -26.44 2.54 2.85
C GLY A 48 -27.07 1.98 1.56
N LYS A 49 -27.36 2.87 0.62
CA LYS A 49 -28.01 2.54 -0.66
C LYS A 49 -27.16 1.68 -1.60
N TYR A 50 -25.84 1.65 -1.39
CA TYR A 50 -24.89 0.88 -2.19
C TYR A 50 -24.46 -0.44 -1.53
N ARG A 51 -25.11 -0.84 -0.43
CA ARG A 51 -24.79 -2.06 0.30
C ARG A 51 -24.69 -3.29 -0.59
N GLY A 52 -23.56 -4.00 -0.50
CA GLY A 52 -23.28 -5.21 -1.28
C GLY A 52 -22.70 -4.96 -2.67
N GLN A 53 -22.68 -3.71 -3.14
CA GLN A 53 -22.06 -3.34 -4.40
C GLN A 53 -20.53 -3.40 -4.28
N LEU A 54 -19.86 -3.80 -5.35
CA LEU A 54 -18.40 -3.69 -5.44
C LEU A 54 -17.98 -2.21 -5.51
N PHE A 55 -16.87 -1.88 -4.86
CA PHE A 55 -16.38 -0.49 -4.89
C PHE A 55 -16.05 -0.03 -6.33
N LYS A 56 -15.57 -0.93 -7.18
CA LYS A 56 -15.35 -0.66 -8.61
C LYS A 56 -16.61 -0.18 -9.31
N GLN A 57 -17.74 -0.87 -9.10
CA GLN A 57 -19.02 -0.50 -9.71
C GLN A 57 -19.48 0.87 -9.21
N TYR A 58 -19.40 1.09 -7.89
CA TYR A 58 -19.71 2.39 -7.29
C TYR A 58 -18.86 3.51 -7.90
N PHE A 59 -17.53 3.28 -8.04
CA PHE A 59 -16.62 4.23 -8.64
C PHE A 59 -16.99 4.55 -10.09
N ASP A 60 -17.19 3.52 -10.92
CA ASP A 60 -17.52 3.68 -12.34
C ASP A 60 -18.84 4.45 -12.56
N GLU A 61 -19.85 4.21 -11.73
CA GLU A 61 -21.14 4.90 -11.78
C GLU A 61 -21.08 6.37 -11.31
N ASN A 62 -20.14 6.69 -10.42
CA ASN A 62 -20.10 7.99 -9.75
C ASN A 62 -18.89 8.86 -10.09
N LYS A 63 -17.85 8.34 -10.76
CA LYS A 63 -16.59 9.05 -11.01
C LYS A 63 -16.77 10.41 -11.68
N LYS A 64 -17.72 10.55 -12.58
CA LYS A 64 -18.03 11.85 -13.21
C LYS A 64 -18.55 12.89 -12.20
N ARG A 65 -19.42 12.46 -11.30
CA ARG A 65 -20.00 13.32 -10.25
C ARG A 65 -18.97 13.67 -9.16
N LEU A 66 -17.98 12.81 -8.99
CA LEU A 66 -16.91 12.95 -8.01
C LEU A 66 -15.64 13.64 -8.58
N ASN A 67 -15.73 14.21 -9.79
CA ASN A 67 -14.61 14.85 -10.50
C ASN A 67 -13.42 13.91 -10.78
N LEU A 68 -13.66 12.60 -10.96
CA LEU A 68 -12.68 11.56 -11.18
C LEU A 68 -12.79 10.91 -12.59
N ASN A 69 -13.42 11.57 -13.53
CA ASN A 69 -13.64 11.05 -14.88
C ASN A 69 -12.37 10.96 -15.74
N ASN A 70 -11.24 11.54 -15.28
CA ASN A 70 -9.91 11.37 -15.84
C ASN A 70 -9.30 9.98 -15.52
N TYR A 71 -9.89 9.24 -14.55
CA TYR A 71 -9.44 7.90 -14.19
C TYR A 71 -10.34 6.82 -14.82
N GLN A 72 -9.74 5.83 -15.44
CA GLN A 72 -10.46 4.64 -15.91
C GLN A 72 -10.81 3.73 -14.74
N GLU A 73 -9.88 3.56 -13.81
CA GLU A 73 -10.00 2.78 -12.58
C GLU A 73 -9.66 3.65 -11.37
N PHE A 74 -10.07 3.23 -10.17
CA PHE A 74 -9.70 3.94 -8.95
C PHE A 74 -8.17 3.92 -8.79
N PRO A 75 -7.51 5.07 -8.54
CA PRO A 75 -6.07 5.20 -8.80
C PRO A 75 -5.14 4.53 -7.79
N PHE A 76 -5.65 4.07 -6.64
CA PHE A 76 -4.80 3.48 -5.59
C PHE A 76 -5.50 2.38 -4.78
N VAL A 77 -4.69 1.59 -4.12
CA VAL A 77 -5.04 0.58 -3.12
C VAL A 77 -4.59 1.06 -1.75
N LEU A 78 -5.35 0.74 -0.70
CA LEU A 78 -5.02 1.03 0.70
C LEU A 78 -4.93 -0.27 1.48
N ALA A 79 -3.86 -0.45 2.25
CA ALA A 79 -3.66 -1.62 3.07
C ALA A 79 -2.97 -1.31 4.40
N LEU A 80 -3.19 -2.16 5.39
CA LEU A 80 -2.24 -2.35 6.49
C LEU A 80 -1.38 -3.55 6.17
N VAL A 81 -0.08 -3.44 6.40
CA VAL A 81 0.91 -4.49 6.13
C VAL A 81 1.63 -4.87 7.42
N ASP A 82 1.63 -6.16 7.76
CA ASP A 82 2.38 -6.74 8.88
C ASP A 82 3.50 -7.63 8.33
N ALA A 83 4.71 -7.10 8.30
CA ALA A 83 5.90 -7.80 7.87
C ALA A 83 6.57 -8.48 9.08
N SER A 84 6.14 -9.69 9.42
CA SER A 84 6.78 -10.49 10.49
C SER A 84 8.15 -11.02 10.07
N ASP A 85 8.39 -11.14 8.76
CA ASP A 85 9.67 -11.47 8.13
C ASP A 85 9.97 -10.46 7.01
N ASP A 86 11.19 -10.41 6.49
CA ASP A 86 11.55 -9.52 5.38
C ASP A 86 10.68 -9.79 4.14
N LEU A 87 10.16 -8.77 3.49
CA LEU A 87 9.59 -8.93 2.16
C LEU A 87 10.68 -9.27 1.14
N SER A 88 10.31 -9.83 -0.01
CA SER A 88 11.28 -10.02 -1.09
C SER A 88 11.88 -8.68 -1.51
N LEU A 89 13.18 -8.66 -1.81
CA LEU A 89 13.80 -7.54 -2.50
C LEU A 89 13.16 -7.43 -3.88
N GLN A 90 12.51 -6.31 -4.17
CA GLN A 90 11.64 -6.13 -5.32
C GLN A 90 11.74 -4.74 -5.93
N VAL A 91 11.15 -4.60 -7.10
CA VAL A 91 10.97 -3.32 -7.77
C VAL A 91 9.62 -3.29 -8.48
N HIS A 92 9.03 -2.12 -8.57
CA HIS A 92 7.82 -1.88 -9.34
C HIS A 92 8.14 -1.13 -10.64
N PRO A 93 7.44 -1.44 -11.75
CA PRO A 93 7.65 -0.76 -13.02
C PRO A 93 7.13 0.68 -12.98
N ASN A 94 7.76 1.57 -13.75
CA ASN A 94 7.17 2.84 -14.13
C ASN A 94 6.12 2.65 -15.25
N ASP A 95 5.36 3.71 -15.59
CA ASP A 95 4.28 3.63 -16.58
C ASP A 95 4.73 3.04 -17.92
N LYS A 96 5.92 3.41 -18.41
CA LYS A 96 6.46 2.91 -19.67
C LYS A 96 6.66 1.39 -19.65
N ILE A 97 7.28 0.89 -18.59
CA ILE A 97 7.56 -0.54 -18.41
C ILE A 97 6.28 -1.32 -18.11
N ALA A 98 5.39 -0.75 -17.31
CA ALA A 98 4.08 -1.34 -17.02
C ALA A 98 3.26 -1.49 -18.31
N LYS A 99 3.26 -0.49 -19.17
CA LYS A 99 2.59 -0.56 -20.47
C LYS A 99 3.19 -1.61 -21.40
N GLU A 100 4.51 -1.74 -21.41
CA GLU A 100 5.22 -2.73 -22.22
C GLU A 100 4.97 -4.16 -21.75
N LEU A 101 5.13 -4.43 -20.44
CA LEU A 101 5.16 -5.77 -19.88
C LEU A 101 3.80 -6.25 -19.33
N GLU A 102 3.05 -5.37 -18.71
CA GLU A 102 1.80 -5.71 -17.98
C GLU A 102 0.53 -5.27 -18.75
N LYS A 103 0.68 -4.48 -19.82
CA LYS A 103 -0.44 -3.92 -20.61
C LYS A 103 -1.37 -3.02 -19.77
N THR A 104 -0.85 -2.38 -18.75
CA THR A 104 -1.52 -1.34 -17.96
C THR A 104 -0.91 0.03 -18.24
N ASP A 105 -1.71 1.09 -18.09
CA ASP A 105 -1.24 2.46 -18.34
C ASP A 105 -0.49 3.06 -17.16
N PHE A 106 -0.58 2.46 -15.97
CA PHE A 106 0.06 2.93 -14.75
C PHE A 106 1.14 1.98 -14.27
N GLY A 107 2.27 2.55 -13.86
CA GLY A 107 3.26 1.90 -13.02
C GLY A 107 2.79 1.83 -11.57
N LYS A 108 3.69 1.51 -10.64
CA LYS A 108 3.38 1.39 -9.23
C LYS A 108 4.37 2.21 -8.41
N ASN A 109 3.97 3.42 -8.04
CA ASN A 109 4.57 4.10 -6.90
C ASN A 109 3.79 3.71 -5.64
N GLU A 110 4.44 3.73 -4.49
CA GLU A 110 3.79 3.42 -3.22
C GLU A 110 4.33 4.30 -2.10
N SER A 111 3.61 4.37 -1.01
CA SER A 111 4.08 5.04 0.19
C SER A 111 3.72 4.23 1.43
N TRP A 112 4.60 4.34 2.43
CA TRP A 112 4.49 3.67 3.72
C TRP A 112 4.49 4.68 4.85
N TYR A 113 3.47 4.62 5.70
CA TYR A 113 3.51 5.25 7.01
C TYR A 113 3.82 4.19 8.07
N PHE A 114 4.94 4.33 8.76
CA PHE A 114 5.37 3.37 9.77
C PHE A 114 4.60 3.55 11.08
N ILE A 115 3.62 2.68 11.31
CA ILE A 115 2.96 2.54 12.62
C ILE A 115 3.97 1.96 13.60
N ASP A 116 4.62 0.83 13.23
CA ASP A 116 5.81 0.30 13.87
C ASP A 116 6.95 0.18 12.86
N ALA A 117 8.06 0.82 13.12
CA ALA A 117 9.29 0.60 12.37
C ALA A 117 9.95 -0.75 12.75
N PRO A 118 10.73 -1.36 11.83
CA PRO A 118 11.43 -2.59 12.14
C PRO A 118 12.44 -2.40 13.28
N LYS A 119 12.67 -3.43 14.08
CA LYS A 119 13.61 -3.36 15.22
C LYS A 119 15.05 -3.02 14.78
N SER A 120 15.41 -3.36 13.54
CA SER A 120 16.68 -2.96 12.93
C SER A 120 16.84 -1.46 12.72
N GLY A 121 15.72 -0.70 12.76
CA GLY A 121 15.67 0.72 12.40
C GLY A 121 15.93 1.00 10.93
N LYS A 122 15.91 -0.01 10.06
CA LYS A 122 16.25 0.12 8.63
C LYS A 122 15.35 -0.73 7.77
N ILE A 123 15.06 -0.22 6.57
CA ILE A 123 14.44 -0.94 5.47
C ILE A 123 15.40 -1.04 4.28
N TYR A 124 15.11 -1.93 3.37
CA TYR A 124 15.83 -2.01 2.09
C TYR A 124 15.27 -0.95 1.15
N ALA A 125 16.08 0.01 0.69
CA ALA A 125 15.60 1.07 -0.21
C ALA A 125 16.75 1.70 -1.00
N GLY A 126 16.76 1.46 -2.30
CA GLY A 126 17.79 1.91 -3.23
C GLY A 126 18.76 0.81 -3.65
N CYS A 127 19.69 1.18 -4.50
CA CYS A 127 20.71 0.30 -5.05
C CYS A 127 22.12 0.89 -4.84
N LYS A 128 23.10 0.03 -4.49
CA LYS A 128 24.52 0.41 -4.39
C LYS A 128 25.26 0.31 -5.73
N ALA A 129 24.76 -0.50 -6.67
CA ALA A 129 25.35 -0.57 -8.01
C ALA A 129 25.31 0.82 -8.66
N LYS A 130 26.35 1.14 -9.42
CA LYS A 130 26.51 2.45 -10.05
C LYS A 130 26.00 2.48 -11.49
N THR A 131 25.90 1.32 -12.11
CA THR A 131 25.39 1.17 -13.47
C THR A 131 24.45 -0.04 -13.59
N ALA A 132 23.66 -0.08 -14.64
CA ALA A 132 22.80 -1.22 -14.94
C ALA A 132 23.61 -2.50 -15.26
N GLU A 133 24.80 -2.36 -15.84
CA GLU A 133 25.70 -3.46 -16.14
C GLU A 133 26.25 -4.08 -14.86
N GLU A 134 26.71 -3.25 -13.90
CA GLU A 134 27.15 -3.71 -12.57
C GLU A 134 26.02 -4.40 -11.82
N LEU A 135 24.80 -3.81 -11.83
CA LEU A 135 23.62 -4.44 -11.23
C LEU A 135 23.36 -5.82 -11.82
N LYS A 136 23.36 -5.92 -13.16
CA LYS A 136 23.13 -7.18 -13.87
C LYS A 136 24.20 -8.22 -13.53
N GLU A 137 25.46 -7.84 -13.49
CA GLU A 137 26.58 -8.72 -13.12
C GLU A 137 26.41 -9.26 -11.71
N LYS A 138 26.16 -8.37 -10.72
CA LYS A 138 25.99 -8.75 -9.32
C LYS A 138 24.80 -9.70 -9.11
N VAL A 139 23.66 -9.38 -9.72
CA VAL A 139 22.46 -10.24 -9.65
C VAL A 139 22.72 -11.61 -10.30
N SER A 140 23.42 -11.65 -11.45
CA SER A 140 23.74 -12.91 -12.13
C SER A 140 24.68 -13.79 -11.33
N ASN A 141 25.55 -13.20 -10.52
CA ASN A 141 26.47 -13.90 -9.63
C ASN A 141 25.84 -14.27 -8.27
N GLY A 142 24.59 -13.84 -7.98
CA GLY A 142 23.96 -14.02 -6.67
C GLY A 142 24.53 -13.13 -5.58
N GLU A 143 25.22 -12.05 -5.94
CA GLU A 143 25.88 -11.12 -5.00
C GLU A 143 24.92 -10.03 -4.51
N TYR A 144 23.75 -10.43 -3.99
CA TYR A 144 22.64 -9.51 -3.62
C TYR A 144 23.04 -8.51 -2.52
N GLU A 145 23.82 -8.93 -1.53
CA GLU A 145 24.31 -8.06 -0.44
C GLU A 145 25.15 -6.87 -0.95
N ALA A 146 25.82 -7.05 -2.08
CA ALA A 146 26.64 -6.02 -2.69
C ALA A 146 25.82 -4.88 -3.31
N ILE A 147 24.55 -5.12 -3.65
CA ILE A 147 23.68 -4.15 -4.31
C ILE A 147 22.61 -3.54 -3.40
N ILE A 148 22.37 -4.13 -2.23
CA ILE A 148 21.36 -3.63 -1.29
C ILE A 148 21.82 -2.32 -0.65
N ASP A 149 20.97 -1.28 -0.74
CA ASP A 149 21.10 -0.06 0.05
C ASP A 149 20.02 -0.02 1.12
N TYR A 150 20.23 0.77 2.16
CA TYR A 150 19.34 0.84 3.33
C TYR A 150 18.90 2.27 3.59
N LEU A 151 17.67 2.41 4.09
CA LEU A 151 17.10 3.66 4.58
C LEU A 151 16.77 3.50 6.07
N GLU A 152 17.25 4.42 6.91
CA GLU A 152 16.87 4.47 8.32
C GLU A 152 15.43 4.99 8.45
N VAL A 153 14.63 4.31 9.30
CA VAL A 153 13.24 4.64 9.57
C VAL A 153 12.91 4.49 11.04
N THR A 154 11.96 5.28 11.51
CA THR A 154 11.41 5.23 12.88
C THR A 154 9.89 5.28 12.83
N ASN A 155 9.23 4.96 13.96
CA ASN A 155 7.78 5.10 14.08
C ASN A 155 7.35 6.53 13.73
N GLY A 156 6.29 6.64 12.96
CA GLY A 156 5.73 7.91 12.50
C GLY A 156 6.40 8.48 11.24
N ASP A 157 7.38 7.81 10.67
CA ASP A 157 7.96 8.21 9.39
C ASP A 157 7.05 7.84 8.22
N TYR A 158 7.09 8.68 7.20
CA TYR A 158 6.51 8.48 5.89
C TYR A 158 7.61 8.29 4.87
N VAL A 159 7.49 7.27 4.04
CA VAL A 159 8.44 6.95 2.96
C VAL A 159 7.67 6.81 1.66
N TYR A 160 8.05 7.59 0.64
CA TYR A 160 7.56 7.42 -0.72
C TYR A 160 8.56 6.61 -1.54
N ILE A 161 8.09 5.53 -2.16
CA ILE A 161 8.85 4.62 -3.01
C ILE A 161 8.45 4.86 -4.46
N GLU A 162 9.27 5.59 -5.19
CA GLU A 162 9.04 5.76 -6.62
C GLU A 162 9.25 4.45 -7.39
N ALA A 163 8.40 4.20 -8.37
CA ALA A 163 8.60 3.13 -9.35
C ALA A 163 10.02 3.14 -9.92
N GLY A 164 10.66 1.98 -9.97
CA GLY A 164 12.08 1.83 -10.32
C GLY A 164 13.03 1.82 -9.12
N THR A 165 12.58 2.17 -7.92
CA THR A 165 13.39 2.02 -6.70
C THR A 165 13.38 0.56 -6.25
N MET A 166 14.55 -0.07 -6.12
CA MET A 166 14.69 -1.39 -5.51
C MET A 166 14.44 -1.27 -4.00
N HIS A 167 13.54 -2.08 -3.43
CA HIS A 167 13.12 -1.95 -2.04
C HIS A 167 12.60 -3.26 -1.43
N ALA A 168 12.49 -3.29 -0.11
CA ALA A 168 11.71 -4.26 0.65
C ALA A 168 11.42 -3.73 2.07
N MET A 169 10.26 -4.07 2.65
CA MET A 169 10.04 -3.91 4.08
C MET A 169 10.87 -4.92 4.85
N ALA A 170 11.50 -4.48 5.92
CA ALA A 170 12.24 -5.37 6.82
C ALA A 170 11.34 -5.95 7.91
N ALA A 171 11.72 -7.10 8.43
CA ALA A 171 11.02 -7.83 9.48
C ALA A 171 10.72 -6.95 10.71
N GLY A 172 9.48 -7.01 11.17
CA GLY A 172 8.96 -6.23 12.29
C GLY A 172 8.27 -4.93 11.86
N SER A 173 8.30 -4.55 10.58
CA SER A 173 7.56 -3.41 10.06
C SER A 173 6.05 -3.64 10.16
N PHE A 174 5.32 -2.62 10.62
CA PHE A 174 3.87 -2.54 10.54
C PHE A 174 3.50 -1.19 9.96
N VAL A 175 2.91 -1.17 8.76
CA VAL A 175 2.72 0.07 8.02
C VAL A 175 1.29 0.22 7.49
N TYR A 176 0.87 1.47 7.33
CA TYR A 176 -0.19 1.81 6.40
C TYR A 176 0.44 2.09 5.04
N GLU A 177 -0.03 1.38 4.04
CA GLU A 177 0.47 1.41 2.69
C GLU A 177 -0.57 1.99 1.72
N ILE A 178 -0.10 2.84 0.83
CA ILE A 178 -0.85 3.31 -0.34
C ILE A 178 -0.06 2.89 -1.57
N GLU A 179 -0.67 2.11 -2.43
CA GLU A 179 -0.08 1.67 -3.70
C GLU A 179 -0.86 2.27 -4.87
N GLU A 180 -0.19 2.76 -5.91
CA GLU A 180 -0.85 3.02 -7.18
C GLU A 180 -1.41 1.72 -7.76
N ASN A 181 -2.59 1.75 -8.36
CA ASN A 181 -3.38 0.56 -8.71
C ASN A 181 -2.78 -0.24 -9.89
N CYS A 182 -1.65 -0.87 -9.62
CA CYS A 182 -0.94 -1.76 -10.54
C CYS A 182 -0.41 -2.97 -9.76
N ASN A 183 -0.74 -4.18 -10.20
CA ASN A 183 -0.37 -5.42 -9.50
C ASN A 183 1.06 -5.90 -9.78
N ALA A 184 1.85 -5.17 -10.57
CA ALA A 184 3.17 -5.62 -10.97
C ALA A 184 4.21 -5.50 -9.85
N THR A 185 4.76 -6.64 -9.46
CA THR A 185 5.89 -6.75 -8.53
C THR A 185 6.95 -7.66 -9.14
N TYR A 186 8.16 -7.12 -9.38
CA TYR A 186 9.27 -7.90 -9.90
C TYR A 186 10.26 -8.22 -8.80
N ARG A 187 10.29 -9.50 -8.36
CA ARG A 187 11.21 -9.99 -7.33
C ARG A 187 12.60 -10.15 -7.89
N VAL A 188 13.56 -9.54 -7.23
CA VAL A 188 15.00 -9.66 -7.49
C VAL A 188 15.60 -10.79 -6.66
N TYR A 189 15.24 -10.85 -5.37
CA TYR A 189 15.73 -11.83 -4.40
C TYR A 189 14.69 -12.08 -3.32
N ASP A 190 14.55 -13.33 -2.90
CA ASP A 190 13.58 -13.73 -1.88
C ASP A 190 14.22 -14.42 -0.67
N PHE A 191 15.48 -14.07 -0.37
CA PHE A 191 16.25 -14.58 0.78
C PHE A 191 16.30 -16.12 0.84
N ASP A 192 16.24 -16.78 -0.32
CA ASP A 192 16.22 -18.25 -0.48
C ASP A 192 15.08 -18.95 0.26
N ARG A 193 14.04 -18.24 0.65
CA ARG A 193 12.88 -18.76 1.37
C ARG A 193 12.09 -19.77 0.53
N VAL A 194 11.44 -20.68 1.26
CA VAL A 194 10.51 -21.65 0.68
C VAL A 194 9.15 -21.53 1.37
N ASP A 195 8.11 -21.90 0.65
CA ASP A 195 6.76 -22.02 1.20
C ASP A 195 6.64 -23.29 2.08
N VAL A 196 5.46 -23.53 2.62
CA VAL A 196 5.16 -24.70 3.47
C VAL A 196 5.32 -26.06 2.74
N HIS A 197 5.43 -26.03 1.43
CA HIS A 197 5.64 -27.22 0.57
C HIS A 197 7.09 -27.36 0.11
N GLY A 198 8.00 -26.45 0.54
CA GLY A 198 9.40 -26.45 0.16
C GLY A 198 9.69 -25.80 -1.20
N ASN A 199 8.75 -25.05 -1.79
CA ASN A 199 8.92 -24.40 -3.08
C ASN A 199 9.41 -22.96 -2.90
N LYS A 200 10.41 -22.56 -3.70
CA LYS A 200 10.80 -21.14 -3.79
C LYS A 200 9.79 -20.35 -4.63
N ARG A 201 9.50 -19.11 -4.23
CA ARG A 201 8.72 -18.21 -5.08
C ARG A 201 9.50 -17.85 -6.35
N PRO A 202 8.82 -17.73 -7.51
CA PRO A 202 9.49 -17.32 -8.75
C PRO A 202 10.08 -15.90 -8.61
N LEU A 203 11.27 -15.72 -9.15
CA LEU A 203 11.90 -14.41 -9.33
C LEU A 203 11.58 -13.89 -10.74
N GLN A 204 11.38 -12.58 -10.86
CA GLN A 204 11.16 -11.90 -12.13
C GLN A 204 12.41 -11.10 -12.53
N THR A 205 13.57 -11.75 -12.46
CA THR A 205 14.89 -11.11 -12.57
C THR A 205 15.05 -10.25 -13.84
N GLU A 206 14.62 -10.74 -15.01
CA GLU A 206 14.74 -9.99 -16.26
C GLU A 206 13.88 -8.71 -16.25
N ASN A 207 12.64 -8.79 -15.77
CA ASN A 207 11.74 -7.64 -15.67
C ASN A 207 12.24 -6.67 -14.60
N ALA A 208 12.75 -7.20 -13.48
CA ALA A 208 13.33 -6.39 -12.41
C ALA A 208 14.54 -5.58 -12.91
N LEU A 209 15.46 -6.21 -13.63
CA LEU A 209 16.63 -5.54 -14.20
C LEU A 209 16.26 -4.44 -15.23
N LYS A 210 15.12 -4.59 -15.92
CA LYS A 210 14.61 -3.52 -16.80
C LYS A 210 13.97 -2.38 -16.02
N ALA A 211 13.37 -2.69 -14.88
CA ALA A 211 12.61 -1.72 -14.08
C ALA A 211 13.48 -0.92 -13.11
N ILE A 212 14.57 -1.49 -12.58
CA ILE A 212 15.42 -0.81 -11.60
C ILE A 212 16.16 0.37 -12.23
N ASP A 213 16.00 1.53 -11.61
CA ASP A 213 16.86 2.70 -11.81
C ASP A 213 17.85 2.78 -10.62
N VAL A 214 19.12 2.49 -10.89
CA VAL A 214 20.18 2.46 -9.86
C VAL A 214 20.41 3.80 -9.16
N ASN A 215 19.91 4.91 -9.75
CA ASN A 215 20.06 6.24 -9.16
C ASN A 215 18.90 6.60 -8.22
N LYS A 216 17.80 5.85 -8.23
CA LYS A 216 16.65 6.14 -7.37
C LYS A 216 16.91 5.73 -5.93
N LYS A 217 16.53 6.62 -5.02
CA LYS A 217 16.62 6.43 -3.57
C LYS A 217 15.39 7.00 -2.89
N ALA A 218 14.83 6.24 -1.98
CA ALA A 218 13.77 6.73 -1.11
C ALA A 218 14.32 7.64 0.01
N LYS A 219 13.43 8.40 0.64
CA LYS A 219 13.74 9.24 1.81
C LYS A 219 12.65 9.09 2.86
N ALA A 220 13.05 8.97 4.11
CA ALA A 220 12.14 9.04 5.24
C ALA A 220 11.85 10.52 5.59
N GLN A 221 10.58 10.82 5.87
CA GLN A 221 10.11 12.14 6.27
C GLN A 221 9.15 12.00 7.46
N LYS A 222 9.05 13.00 8.31
CA LYS A 222 7.99 13.00 9.33
C LYS A 222 6.62 13.23 8.68
N TYR A 223 5.64 12.44 9.12
CA TYR A 223 4.26 12.55 8.62
C TYR A 223 3.44 13.51 9.48
N ASN A 224 3.82 14.77 9.50
CA ASN A 224 3.21 15.85 10.28
C ASN A 224 2.40 16.86 9.44
N GLU A 225 2.38 16.68 8.13
CA GLU A 225 1.68 17.52 7.16
C GLU A 225 1.10 16.66 6.03
N GLU A 226 0.22 17.22 5.20
CA GLU A 226 -0.28 16.56 4.00
C GLU A 226 0.87 16.24 3.04
N LYS A 227 0.89 15.01 2.53
CA LYS A 227 1.78 14.58 1.46
C LYS A 227 0.98 14.53 0.16
N VAL A 228 1.54 15.09 -0.89
CA VAL A 228 0.94 15.12 -2.22
C VAL A 228 1.86 14.36 -3.16
N GLU A 229 1.36 13.24 -3.66
CA GLU A 229 2.06 12.36 -4.56
C GLU A 229 1.42 12.42 -5.95
N ARG A 230 1.88 11.61 -6.88
CA ARG A 230 1.45 11.67 -8.28
C ARG A 230 -0.07 11.49 -8.47
N LEU A 231 -0.68 10.50 -7.82
CA LEU A 231 -2.09 10.14 -8.01
C LEU A 231 -2.96 10.36 -6.77
N TYR A 232 -2.36 10.68 -5.64
CA TYR A 232 -3.09 10.88 -4.39
C TYR A 232 -2.46 11.94 -3.48
N SER A 233 -3.26 12.52 -2.61
CA SER A 233 -2.75 13.18 -1.40
C SER A 233 -3.17 12.40 -0.17
N THR A 234 -2.38 12.51 0.90
CA THR A 234 -2.63 11.78 2.14
C THR A 234 -2.25 12.60 3.37
N LYS A 235 -3.03 12.46 4.46
CA LYS A 235 -2.83 13.21 5.70
C LYS A 235 -3.29 12.42 6.92
N LEU A 236 -2.46 12.42 7.95
CA LEU A 236 -2.77 11.81 9.25
C LEU A 236 -3.56 12.79 10.13
N PHE A 237 -4.63 12.31 10.73
CA PHE A 237 -5.45 12.99 11.72
C PHE A 237 -5.46 12.18 13.01
N ARG A 238 -5.37 12.86 14.16
CA ARG A 238 -5.31 12.22 15.48
C ARG A 238 -6.39 12.74 16.40
N ASN A 239 -6.97 11.81 17.18
CA ASN A 239 -7.94 12.12 18.21
C ASN A 239 -9.13 12.96 17.69
N ILE A 240 -9.70 12.55 16.57
CA ILE A 240 -10.78 13.27 15.90
C ILE A 240 -12.12 12.69 16.29
N SER A 241 -13.06 13.57 16.67
CA SER A 241 -14.44 13.22 17.01
C SER A 241 -15.48 13.56 15.92
N SER A 242 -15.11 14.37 14.93
CA SER A 242 -15.95 14.67 13.77
C SER A 242 -15.10 15.08 12.60
N TYR A 243 -15.40 14.56 11.41
CA TYR A 243 -14.68 14.92 10.19
C TYR A 243 -15.63 15.13 9.03
N THR A 244 -15.42 16.25 8.31
CA THR A 244 -16.19 16.59 7.11
C THR A 244 -15.27 16.62 5.90
N ASN A 245 -15.64 15.91 4.83
CA ASN A 245 -14.96 16.01 3.55
C ASN A 245 -15.25 17.39 2.92
N ASN A 246 -14.29 18.28 2.95
CA ASN A 246 -14.38 19.63 2.35
C ASN A 246 -13.74 19.69 0.95
N SER A 247 -13.27 18.55 0.41
CA SER A 247 -12.72 18.49 -0.94
C SER A 247 -13.84 18.43 -2.01
N GLU A 248 -13.45 18.49 -3.27
CA GLU A 248 -14.35 18.37 -4.42
C GLU A 248 -14.50 16.94 -4.94
N THR A 249 -13.81 15.98 -4.31
CA THR A 249 -13.82 14.56 -4.67
C THR A 249 -14.08 13.68 -3.45
N LEU A 250 -14.07 12.36 -3.62
CA LEU A 250 -14.19 11.47 -2.48
C LEU A 250 -12.90 11.44 -1.65
N GLU A 251 -13.05 11.17 -0.36
CA GLU A 251 -11.97 10.93 0.59
C GLU A 251 -12.13 9.57 1.24
N CYS A 252 -11.02 8.84 1.38
CA CYS A 252 -10.93 7.55 2.03
C CYS A 252 -10.28 7.74 3.41
N LEU A 253 -11.03 7.54 4.48
CA LEU A 253 -10.57 7.62 5.86
C LEU A 253 -10.26 6.20 6.34
N THR A 254 -8.98 5.84 6.45
CA THR A 254 -8.58 4.52 6.99
C THR A 254 -8.21 4.65 8.45
N ILE A 255 -8.87 3.89 9.31
CA ILE A 255 -8.65 3.90 10.77
C ILE A 255 -7.29 3.29 11.09
N ILE A 256 -6.48 4.02 11.85
CA ILE A 256 -5.12 3.63 12.28
C ILE A 256 -5.10 3.26 13.76
N GLU A 257 -5.92 3.93 14.59
CA GLU A 257 -6.04 3.64 16.01
C GLU A 257 -7.43 4.03 16.53
N GLY A 258 -7.95 3.25 17.49
CA GLY A 258 -9.28 3.42 18.07
C GLY A 258 -10.33 2.50 17.43
N GLU A 259 -11.53 2.54 17.99
CA GLU A 259 -12.69 1.78 17.49
C GLU A 259 -13.99 2.53 17.75
N ASP A 260 -14.99 2.27 16.94
CA ASP A 260 -16.34 2.85 17.04
C ASP A 260 -17.39 1.90 16.46
N ILE A 261 -18.67 2.25 16.60
CA ILE A 261 -19.79 1.57 15.96
C ILE A 261 -20.60 2.60 15.16
N ILE A 262 -20.59 2.48 13.85
CA ILE A 262 -21.34 3.34 12.94
C ILE A 262 -22.36 2.49 12.17
N GLU A 263 -23.64 2.84 12.22
CA GLU A 263 -24.73 2.11 11.54
C GLU A 263 -24.73 0.59 11.82
N ASN A 264 -24.36 0.17 13.06
CA ASN A 264 -24.17 -1.22 13.50
C ASN A 264 -22.96 -1.94 12.89
N TYR A 265 -22.05 -1.24 12.24
CA TYR A 265 -20.76 -1.79 11.81
C TYR A 265 -19.65 -1.41 12.76
N LYS A 266 -18.83 -2.36 13.13
CA LYS A 266 -17.61 -2.10 13.91
C LYS A 266 -16.60 -1.40 13.01
N ILE A 267 -16.21 -0.20 13.42
CA ILE A 267 -15.15 0.59 12.81
C ILE A 267 -13.90 0.41 13.68
N GLN A 268 -12.85 -0.10 13.10
CA GLN A 268 -11.62 -0.44 13.83
C GLN A 268 -10.41 -0.29 12.91
N LYS A 269 -9.21 -0.48 13.43
CA LYS A 269 -7.96 -0.43 12.66
C LYS A 269 -8.08 -1.22 11.34
N GLY A 270 -7.75 -0.56 10.24
CA GLY A 270 -7.87 -1.08 8.88
C GLY A 270 -9.22 -0.86 8.20
N THR A 271 -10.28 -0.47 8.93
CA THR A 271 -11.56 -0.11 8.29
C THR A 271 -11.39 1.19 7.51
N THR A 272 -11.90 1.24 6.29
CA THR A 272 -11.98 2.47 5.49
C THR A 272 -13.42 2.96 5.39
N ILE A 273 -13.61 4.26 5.65
CA ILE A 273 -14.85 5.01 5.43
C ILE A 273 -14.62 5.93 4.23
N VAL A 274 -15.44 5.80 3.20
CA VAL A 274 -15.42 6.69 2.03
C VAL A 274 -16.45 7.78 2.22
N LEU A 275 -16.02 9.03 2.20
CA LEU A 275 -16.87 10.23 2.24
C LEU A 275 -16.92 10.91 0.87
N GLU A 276 -18.11 11.16 0.39
CA GLU A 276 -18.34 12.06 -0.73
C GLU A 276 -18.18 13.54 -0.28
N PRO A 277 -18.03 14.50 -1.22
CA PRO A 277 -17.97 15.92 -0.87
C PRO A 277 -19.12 16.35 0.03
N LYS A 278 -18.81 17.10 1.10
CA LYS A 278 -19.72 17.64 2.12
C LYS A 278 -20.35 16.59 3.07
N GLU A 279 -20.00 15.33 2.95
CA GLU A 279 -20.39 14.33 3.96
C GLU A 279 -19.56 14.48 5.22
N THR A 280 -20.20 14.24 6.35
CA THR A 280 -19.60 14.27 7.69
C THR A 280 -19.72 12.89 8.34
N VAL A 281 -18.71 12.50 9.07
CA VAL A 281 -18.71 11.33 9.96
C VAL A 281 -18.43 11.77 11.39
N GLU A 282 -19.25 11.32 12.33
CA GLU A 282 -19.00 11.44 13.77
C GLU A 282 -18.22 10.21 14.22
N LEU A 283 -17.21 10.41 15.06
CA LEU A 283 -16.24 9.41 15.51
C LEU A 283 -15.98 9.55 17.01
N ASN A 284 -15.46 8.52 17.65
CA ASN A 284 -15.13 8.54 19.07
C ASN A 284 -13.61 8.68 19.30
N ASN A 285 -13.08 9.89 19.03
CA ASN A 285 -11.66 10.22 19.23
C ASN A 285 -10.70 9.22 18.55
N ILE A 286 -10.83 9.08 17.25
CA ILE A 286 -10.12 8.11 16.42
C ILE A 286 -8.92 8.74 15.68
N ASP A 287 -7.84 7.99 15.54
CA ASP A 287 -6.74 8.32 14.62
C ASP A 287 -7.00 7.65 13.27
N PHE A 288 -6.93 8.43 12.19
CA PHE A 288 -7.10 7.92 10.83
C PHE A 288 -6.22 8.67 9.82
N ILE A 289 -5.98 8.03 8.70
CA ILE A 289 -5.34 8.65 7.54
C ILE A 289 -6.40 8.88 6.47
N VAL A 290 -6.48 10.12 5.99
CA VAL A 290 -7.26 10.49 4.81
C VAL A 290 -6.37 10.32 3.60
N SER A 291 -6.85 9.58 2.60
CA SER A 291 -6.24 9.48 1.28
C SER A 291 -7.28 9.84 0.22
N ARG A 292 -6.92 10.72 -0.72
CA ARG A 292 -7.83 11.16 -1.78
C ARG A 292 -7.13 11.19 -3.14
N PRO A 293 -7.86 10.89 -4.24
CA PRO A 293 -7.32 11.04 -5.58
C PRO A 293 -6.98 12.51 -5.90
N ILE A 294 -5.97 12.72 -6.72
CA ILE A 294 -5.68 14.02 -7.35
C ILE A 294 -6.65 14.24 -8.51
N ILE A 295 -7.24 15.43 -8.62
CA ILE A 295 -8.18 15.84 -9.67
C ILE A 295 -7.54 16.81 -10.68
#